data_c4598406d2391a2fbb598346d743fef2
#
_entry.id   c4598406d2391a2fbb598346d743fef2
#
_cell.length_a   1.000
_cell.length_b   1.000
_cell.length_c   1.000
_cell.angle_alpha   90.00
_cell.angle_beta   90.00
_cell.angle_gamma   90.00
#
_symmetry.space_group_name_H-M   'P 1'
#
loop_
_entity.id
_entity.type
_entity.pdbx_description
1 polymer ?
#
loop_
_entity_poly.entity_id
_entity_poly.type
_entity_poly.pdbx_seq_one_letter_code
_entity_poly.pdbx_strand_id
1 'polypeptide(L)'
;TTKSNSTPLPTGKGVRLIISGGGTGGHIFPAISIANAIKELCPDAEILFVGAEGRMEMQRVPDAGYRIIGLPVAGFDRKHLWKNFSVLLKLIRSQWKARSIIKEFRPQVAVGVGGYASGPTLKMAGMMGIPTLIQEQNSYAGVTNKLLAQKACKICVAYEGMEKFFPAEKIIMTGNPVRQNLLGHSILHADAVKYFGLNPEKKTILILGGSLGARTINQTLTAGLDVIRTHPDVQ
;
A
#
# COMPACT_ATOMS: atom_id res chain seq x y z
N THR A 1 30.73 4.13 -2.65
CA THR A 1 30.26 5.53 -2.68
C THR A 1 29.59 5.79 -4.01
N THR A 2 28.31 5.42 -4.12
CA THR A 2 27.45 5.76 -5.25
C THR A 2 26.90 7.16 -5.02
N LYS A 3 27.36 8.12 -5.80
CA LYS A 3 26.78 9.47 -5.86
C LYS A 3 25.35 9.34 -6.39
N SER A 4 24.36 9.61 -5.54
CA SER A 4 22.98 9.78 -5.99
C SER A 4 22.90 11.05 -6.83
N ASN A 5 22.71 10.93 -8.13
CA ASN A 5 22.27 12.02 -8.98
C ASN A 5 20.81 12.35 -8.61
N SER A 6 20.60 13.08 -7.53
CA SER A 6 19.32 13.68 -7.21
C SER A 6 19.12 14.89 -8.12
N THR A 7 18.34 14.73 -9.16
CA THR A 7 17.75 15.88 -9.87
C THR A 7 17.01 16.72 -8.84
N PRO A 8 17.29 18.03 -8.70
CA PRO A 8 16.60 18.87 -7.74
C PRO A 8 15.08 18.83 -8.02
N LEU A 9 14.29 18.60 -6.99
CA LEU A 9 12.83 18.75 -7.08
C LEU A 9 12.51 20.20 -7.50
N PRO A 10 11.50 20.42 -8.36
CA PRO A 10 11.15 21.76 -8.82
C PRO A 10 10.76 22.62 -7.61
N THR A 11 11.58 23.59 -7.30
CA THR A 11 11.34 24.63 -6.31
C THR A 11 10.40 25.65 -6.94
N GLY A 12 9.09 25.54 -6.69
CA GLY A 12 8.15 26.54 -7.15
C GLY A 12 6.73 26.00 -7.40
N LYS A 13 5.82 26.23 -6.48
CA LYS A 13 4.45 25.71 -6.28
C LYS A 13 4.44 24.24 -5.83
N GLY A 14 3.81 23.98 -4.66
CA GLY A 14 3.73 22.67 -4.05
C GLY A 14 3.34 21.57 -5.04
N VAL A 15 4.08 20.46 -5.03
CA VAL A 15 3.80 19.31 -5.90
C VAL A 15 2.44 18.73 -5.53
N ARG A 16 1.52 18.61 -6.50
CA ARG A 16 0.22 17.96 -6.30
C ARG A 16 0.27 16.53 -6.79
N LEU A 17 -0.08 15.59 -5.91
CA LEU A 17 -0.10 14.18 -6.28
C LEU A 17 -1.36 13.48 -5.75
N ILE A 18 -1.82 12.51 -6.54
CA ILE A 18 -2.86 11.58 -6.13
C ILE A 18 -2.18 10.27 -5.71
N ILE A 19 -2.57 9.74 -4.54
CA ILE A 19 -2.22 8.38 -4.14
C ILE A 19 -3.49 7.55 -4.12
N SER A 20 -3.51 6.43 -4.85
CA SER A 20 -4.70 5.60 -4.97
C SER A 20 -4.41 4.14 -4.62
N GLY A 21 -5.28 3.60 -3.80
CA GLY A 21 -5.22 2.21 -3.37
C GLY A 21 -6.12 1.97 -2.17
N GLY A 22 -6.12 0.73 -1.70
CA GLY A 22 -6.90 0.40 -0.51
C GLY A 22 -7.47 -1.01 -0.53
N GLY A 23 -8.51 -1.21 0.28
CA GLY A 23 -9.19 -2.48 0.50
C GLY A 23 -8.59 -3.31 1.63
N THR A 24 -7.30 -3.20 1.89
CA THR A 24 -6.62 -3.89 3.00
C THR A 24 -5.51 -3.02 3.59
N GLY A 25 -5.11 -3.32 4.85
CA GLY A 25 -3.98 -2.66 5.49
C GLY A 25 -2.67 -2.75 4.70
N GLY A 26 -2.47 -3.86 3.97
CA GLY A 26 -1.30 -4.06 3.11
C GLY A 26 -1.13 -3.04 1.99
N HIS A 27 -2.20 -2.37 1.56
CA HIS A 27 -2.14 -1.27 0.58
C HIS A 27 -2.20 0.10 1.26
N ILE A 28 -3.02 0.23 2.32
CA ILE A 28 -3.27 1.51 2.97
C ILE A 28 -2.03 2.06 3.68
N PHE A 29 -1.34 1.22 4.47
CA PHE A 29 -0.17 1.67 5.22
C PHE A 29 1.03 2.03 4.33
N PRO A 30 1.38 1.27 3.28
CA PRO A 30 2.34 1.72 2.29
C PRO A 30 1.98 3.05 1.63
N ALA A 31 0.71 3.26 1.29
CA ALA A 31 0.24 4.53 0.72
C ALA A 31 0.46 5.71 1.66
N ILE A 32 0.12 5.55 2.95
CA ILE A 32 0.35 6.56 3.98
C ILE A 32 1.85 6.79 4.20
N SER A 33 2.66 5.72 4.21
CA SER A 33 4.12 5.85 4.36
C SER A 33 4.75 6.63 3.22
N ILE A 34 4.31 6.40 1.97
CA ILE A 34 4.73 7.18 0.80
C ILE A 34 4.33 8.66 0.97
N ALA A 35 3.08 8.92 1.39
CA ALA A 35 2.61 10.28 1.61
C ALA A 35 3.43 11.02 2.67
N ASN A 36 3.72 10.37 3.80
CA ASN A 36 4.54 10.93 4.86
C ASN A 36 5.95 11.26 4.37
N ALA A 37 6.61 10.32 3.68
CA ALA A 37 7.95 10.54 3.14
C ALA A 37 7.98 11.71 2.12
N ILE A 38 6.93 11.85 1.30
CA ILE A 38 6.81 12.98 0.38
C ILE A 38 6.63 14.29 1.16
N LYS A 39 5.84 14.30 2.23
CA LYS A 39 5.67 15.47 3.08
C LYS A 39 6.94 15.88 3.83
N GLU A 40 7.78 14.92 4.22
CA GLU A 40 9.10 15.18 4.81
C GLU A 40 10.05 15.84 3.79
N LEU A 41 10.04 15.35 2.54
CA LEU A 41 10.89 15.87 1.46
C LEU A 41 10.35 17.17 0.86
N CYS A 42 9.05 17.35 0.81
CA CYS A 42 8.33 18.47 0.24
C CYS A 42 7.15 18.86 1.14
N PRO A 43 7.35 19.68 2.18
CA PRO A 43 6.30 20.05 3.13
C PRO A 43 5.07 20.68 2.48
N ASP A 44 5.27 21.43 1.39
CA ASP A 44 4.21 22.11 0.63
C ASP A 44 3.48 21.18 -0.37
N ALA A 45 3.85 19.90 -0.45
CA ALA A 45 3.17 18.95 -1.34
C ALA A 45 1.69 18.80 -0.96
N GLU A 46 0.80 18.93 -1.93
CA GLU A 46 -0.62 18.68 -1.78
C GLU A 46 -0.90 17.22 -2.16
N ILE A 47 -1.40 16.43 -1.21
CA ILE A 47 -1.66 15.01 -1.39
C ILE A 47 -3.16 14.74 -1.26
N LEU A 48 -3.74 14.13 -2.30
CA LEU A 48 -5.11 13.64 -2.30
C LEU A 48 -5.12 12.12 -2.45
N PHE A 49 -5.79 11.45 -1.51
CA PHE A 49 -6.04 10.02 -1.63
C PHE A 49 -7.31 9.73 -2.42
N VAL A 50 -7.30 8.64 -3.16
CA VAL A 50 -8.47 8.09 -3.84
C VAL A 50 -8.61 6.62 -3.47
N GLY A 51 -9.67 6.27 -2.76
CA GLY A 51 -9.93 4.94 -2.21
C GLY A 51 -11.27 4.37 -2.66
N ALA A 52 -11.65 3.19 -2.15
CA ALA A 52 -12.95 2.56 -2.39
C ALA A 52 -13.94 3.00 -1.30
N GLU A 53 -15.15 3.41 -1.70
CA GLU A 53 -16.22 3.76 -0.77
C GLU A 53 -16.55 2.59 0.17
N GLY A 54 -16.78 2.90 1.45
CA GLY A 54 -17.15 1.92 2.48
C GLY A 54 -16.02 0.96 2.87
N ARG A 55 -14.78 1.27 2.54
CA ARG A 55 -13.61 0.47 2.90
C ARG A 55 -12.77 1.15 3.99
N MET A 56 -11.85 0.39 4.56
CA MET A 56 -10.99 0.80 5.68
C MET A 56 -10.21 2.09 5.41
N GLU A 57 -9.80 2.32 4.17
CA GLU A 57 -9.08 3.53 3.79
C GLU A 57 -9.87 4.81 4.03
N MET A 58 -11.21 4.77 3.93
CA MET A 58 -12.06 5.95 4.17
C MET A 58 -11.98 6.46 5.61
N GLN A 59 -11.52 5.61 6.54
CA GLN A 59 -11.27 5.98 7.94
C GLN A 59 -9.77 6.19 8.20
N ARG A 60 -8.92 5.25 7.77
CA ARG A 60 -7.49 5.24 8.11
C ARG A 60 -6.69 6.37 7.49
N VAL A 61 -7.08 6.83 6.30
CA VAL A 61 -6.39 7.94 5.63
C VAL A 61 -6.69 9.27 6.32
N PRO A 62 -7.95 9.62 6.68
CA PRO A 62 -8.22 10.79 7.53
C PRO A 62 -7.57 10.71 8.91
N ASP A 63 -7.54 9.54 9.57
CA ASP A 63 -6.83 9.34 10.83
C ASP A 63 -5.33 9.70 10.74
N ALA A 64 -4.74 9.56 9.54
CA ALA A 64 -3.37 9.94 9.24
C ALA A 64 -3.20 11.40 8.78
N GLY A 65 -4.28 12.20 8.80
CA GLY A 65 -4.26 13.63 8.46
C GLY A 65 -4.38 13.94 6.97
N TYR A 66 -4.78 12.98 6.12
CA TYR A 66 -4.91 13.19 4.68
C TYR A 66 -6.36 13.23 4.21
N ARG A 67 -6.60 14.03 3.16
CA ARG A 67 -7.90 14.03 2.46
C ARG A 67 -8.02 12.79 1.59
N ILE A 68 -9.23 12.22 1.55
CA ILE A 68 -9.56 11.07 0.68
C ILE A 68 -10.91 11.28 0.00
N ILE A 69 -11.01 10.82 -1.25
CA ILE A 69 -12.26 10.73 -1.99
C ILE A 69 -12.52 9.26 -2.35
N GLY A 70 -13.72 8.77 -2.05
CA GLY A 70 -14.11 7.41 -2.37
C GLY A 70 -14.57 7.25 -3.82
N LEU A 71 -14.28 6.10 -4.41
CA LEU A 71 -14.84 5.65 -5.69
C LEU A 71 -15.83 4.50 -5.45
N PRO A 72 -16.93 4.43 -6.20
CA PRO A 72 -17.91 3.34 -6.09
C PRO A 72 -17.39 2.07 -6.79
N VAL A 73 -16.26 1.53 -6.31
CA VAL A 73 -15.64 0.32 -6.86
C VAL A 73 -16.04 -0.92 -6.06
N ALA A 74 -16.11 -2.06 -6.74
CA ALA A 74 -16.33 -3.36 -6.11
C ALA A 74 -15.42 -4.40 -6.76
N GLY A 75 -15.10 -5.46 -6.00
CA GLY A 75 -14.37 -6.60 -6.52
C GLY A 75 -15.26 -7.45 -7.44
N PHE A 76 -14.64 -8.13 -8.41
CA PHE A 76 -15.31 -9.11 -9.24
C PHE A 76 -15.65 -10.36 -8.41
N ASP A 77 -16.92 -10.80 -8.50
CA ASP A 77 -17.34 -12.10 -7.96
C ASP A 77 -16.94 -13.20 -8.95
N ARG A 78 -15.96 -14.01 -8.56
CA ARG A 78 -15.47 -15.11 -9.40
C ARG A 78 -16.42 -16.31 -9.46
N LYS A 79 -17.38 -16.40 -8.52
CA LYS A 79 -18.32 -17.51 -8.43
C LYS A 79 -19.63 -17.23 -9.17
N HIS A 80 -20.06 -15.95 -9.24
CA HIS A 80 -21.35 -15.55 -9.79
C HIS A 80 -21.19 -14.48 -10.87
N LEU A 81 -20.96 -14.89 -12.10
CA LEU A 81 -20.70 -13.99 -13.24
C LEU A 81 -21.82 -12.96 -13.48
N TRP A 82 -23.07 -13.32 -13.23
CA TRP A 82 -24.22 -12.42 -13.39
C TRP A 82 -24.19 -11.20 -12.45
N LYS A 83 -23.60 -11.33 -11.27
CA LYS A 83 -23.41 -10.21 -10.34
C LYS A 83 -22.39 -9.19 -10.84
N ASN A 84 -21.59 -9.54 -11.83
CA ASN A 84 -20.54 -8.68 -12.35
C ASN A 84 -21.08 -7.58 -13.27
N PHE A 85 -22.33 -7.63 -13.72
CA PHE A 85 -22.93 -6.54 -14.49
C PHE A 85 -22.98 -5.25 -13.68
N SER A 86 -23.40 -5.34 -12.41
CA SER A 86 -23.35 -4.18 -11.49
C SER A 86 -21.92 -3.69 -11.22
N VAL A 87 -20.95 -4.60 -11.20
CA VAL A 87 -19.51 -4.27 -11.03
C VAL A 87 -19.00 -3.50 -12.25
N LEU A 88 -19.42 -3.87 -13.46
CA LEU A 88 -19.05 -3.16 -14.68
C LEU A 88 -19.60 -1.72 -14.69
N LEU A 89 -20.87 -1.53 -14.32
CA LEU A 89 -21.46 -0.20 -14.17
C LEU A 89 -20.76 0.65 -13.12
N LYS A 90 -20.41 0.04 -11.97
CA LYS A 90 -19.61 0.69 -10.94
C LYS A 90 -18.22 1.07 -11.46
N LEU A 91 -17.58 0.23 -12.26
CA LEU A 91 -16.29 0.53 -12.85
C LEU A 91 -16.35 1.74 -13.80
N ILE A 92 -17.37 1.81 -14.66
CA ILE A 92 -17.59 2.96 -15.55
C ILE A 92 -17.81 4.23 -14.72
N ARG A 93 -18.71 4.20 -13.73
CA ARG A 93 -18.96 5.33 -12.83
C ARG A 93 -17.69 5.75 -12.11
N SER A 94 -16.87 4.79 -11.66
CA SER A 94 -15.59 5.06 -11.00
C SER A 94 -14.59 5.75 -11.92
N GLN A 95 -14.54 5.39 -13.20
CA GLN A 95 -13.68 6.06 -14.18
C GLN A 95 -14.12 7.52 -14.40
N TRP A 96 -15.42 7.78 -14.56
CA TRP A 96 -15.95 9.14 -14.68
C TRP A 96 -15.66 9.98 -13.42
N LYS A 97 -15.89 9.42 -12.23
CA LYS A 97 -15.59 10.09 -10.96
C LYS A 97 -14.10 10.37 -10.81
N ALA A 98 -13.24 9.38 -11.12
CA ALA A 98 -11.79 9.56 -11.11
C ALA A 98 -11.34 10.68 -12.08
N ARG A 99 -11.92 10.73 -13.30
CA ARG A 99 -11.66 11.80 -14.26
C ARG A 99 -12.04 13.18 -13.69
N SER A 100 -13.19 13.31 -13.03
CA SER A 100 -13.62 14.57 -12.40
C SER A 100 -12.65 14.99 -11.30
N ILE A 101 -12.29 14.06 -10.40
CA ILE A 101 -11.31 14.31 -9.33
C ILE A 101 -9.97 14.79 -9.89
N ILE A 102 -9.47 14.14 -10.93
CA ILE A 102 -8.20 14.48 -11.57
C ILE A 102 -8.27 15.87 -12.23
N LYS A 103 -9.38 16.21 -12.90
CA LYS A 103 -9.59 17.52 -13.51
C LYS A 103 -9.63 18.65 -12.47
N GLU A 104 -10.29 18.41 -11.35
CA GLU A 104 -10.43 19.38 -10.27
C GLU A 104 -9.11 19.57 -9.52
N PHE A 105 -8.50 18.48 -9.08
CA PHE A 105 -7.28 18.49 -8.27
C PHE A 105 -6.02 18.83 -9.09
N ARG A 106 -6.00 18.52 -10.40
CA ARG A 106 -4.87 18.76 -11.33
C ARG A 106 -3.54 18.23 -10.81
N PRO A 107 -3.42 16.94 -10.52
CA PRO A 107 -2.18 16.35 -10.02
C PRO A 107 -1.11 16.35 -11.11
N GLN A 108 0.15 16.45 -10.71
CA GLN A 108 1.32 16.31 -11.58
C GLN A 108 1.77 14.86 -11.70
N VAL A 109 1.39 14.01 -10.73
CA VAL A 109 1.69 12.58 -10.73
C VAL A 109 0.59 11.81 -9.99
N ALA A 110 0.35 10.57 -10.41
CA ALA A 110 -0.55 9.66 -9.72
C ALA A 110 0.19 8.38 -9.33
N VAL A 111 0.10 8.01 -8.06
CA VAL A 111 0.72 6.81 -7.48
C VAL A 111 -0.35 5.78 -7.16
N GLY A 112 -0.18 4.56 -7.64
CA GLY A 112 -1.04 3.42 -7.35
C GLY A 112 -0.34 2.40 -6.47
N VAL A 113 -0.94 2.05 -5.35
CA VAL A 113 -0.42 1.04 -4.42
C VAL A 113 -1.19 -0.28 -4.49
N GLY A 114 -2.05 -0.43 -5.48
CA GLY A 114 -2.91 -1.61 -5.64
C GLY A 114 -4.30 -1.46 -5.02
N GLY A 115 -5.09 -2.51 -5.13
CA GLY A 115 -6.51 -2.48 -4.74
C GLY A 115 -7.43 -1.99 -5.86
N TYR A 116 -8.74 -2.01 -5.58
CA TYR A 116 -9.75 -1.76 -6.61
C TYR A 116 -9.81 -0.30 -7.10
N ALA A 117 -9.54 0.66 -6.23
CA ALA A 117 -9.60 2.08 -6.56
C ALA A 117 -8.41 2.54 -7.43
N SER A 118 -7.27 1.89 -7.30
CA SER A 118 -6.05 2.18 -8.06
C SER A 118 -6.28 2.01 -9.58
N GLY A 119 -7.06 1.00 -9.99
CA GLY A 119 -7.36 0.71 -11.40
C GLY A 119 -7.95 1.90 -12.16
N PRO A 120 -9.18 2.35 -11.81
CA PRO A 120 -9.80 3.48 -12.49
C PRO A 120 -9.03 4.79 -12.33
N THR A 121 -8.39 5.02 -11.18
CA THR A 121 -7.64 6.26 -10.92
C THR A 121 -6.42 6.37 -11.84
N LEU A 122 -5.53 5.37 -11.85
CA LEU A 122 -4.33 5.42 -12.67
C LEU A 122 -4.63 5.31 -14.17
N LYS A 123 -5.65 4.52 -14.54
CA LYS A 123 -6.10 4.47 -15.94
C LYS A 123 -6.52 5.86 -16.44
N MET A 124 -7.32 6.59 -15.66
CA MET A 124 -7.76 7.94 -16.03
C MET A 124 -6.60 8.93 -16.00
N ALA A 125 -5.71 8.87 -15.01
CA ALA A 125 -4.52 9.71 -14.97
C ALA A 125 -3.66 9.52 -16.23
N GLY A 126 -3.34 8.29 -16.60
CA GLY A 126 -2.56 7.99 -17.80
C GLY A 126 -3.27 8.43 -19.10
N MET A 127 -4.59 8.28 -19.19
CA MET A 127 -5.37 8.76 -20.36
C MET A 127 -5.40 10.29 -20.45
N MET A 128 -5.19 10.99 -19.35
CA MET A 128 -5.13 12.45 -19.29
C MET A 128 -3.69 12.99 -19.37
N GLY A 129 -2.71 12.14 -19.71
CA GLY A 129 -1.31 12.53 -19.87
C GLY A 129 -0.56 12.74 -18.54
N ILE A 130 -1.14 12.34 -17.42
CA ILE A 130 -0.49 12.46 -16.10
C ILE A 130 0.40 11.24 -15.88
N PRO A 131 1.70 11.43 -15.56
CA PRO A 131 2.61 10.36 -15.22
C PRO A 131 2.07 9.50 -14.08
N THR A 132 2.19 8.18 -14.23
CA THR A 132 1.75 7.22 -13.20
C THR A 132 2.91 6.39 -12.70
N LEU A 133 2.91 6.13 -11.39
CA LEU A 133 3.84 5.24 -10.72
C LEU A 133 3.05 4.15 -10.00
N ILE A 134 3.55 2.93 -10.05
CA ILE A 134 2.99 1.78 -9.31
C ILE A 134 3.96 1.39 -8.20
N GLN A 135 3.42 1.07 -7.03
CA GLN A 135 4.15 0.39 -5.97
C GLN A 135 3.51 -0.97 -5.70
N GLU A 136 4.30 -2.05 -5.79
CA GLU A 136 3.88 -3.42 -5.53
C GLU A 136 4.57 -3.96 -4.29
N GLN A 137 3.77 -4.36 -3.30
CA GLN A 137 4.23 -4.81 -1.98
C GLN A 137 4.50 -6.31 -1.90
N ASN A 138 3.99 -7.07 -2.85
CA ASN A 138 3.99 -8.53 -2.80
C ASN A 138 4.97 -9.14 -3.81
N SER A 139 5.47 -10.33 -3.51
CA SER A 139 6.29 -11.13 -4.44
C SER A 139 5.47 -11.71 -5.60
N TYR A 140 4.14 -11.63 -5.54
CA TYR A 140 3.21 -11.95 -6.62
C TYR A 140 2.34 -10.74 -6.92
N ALA A 141 2.52 -10.19 -8.12
CA ALA A 141 1.87 -8.93 -8.50
C ALA A 141 0.34 -9.02 -8.53
N GLY A 142 -0.29 -8.01 -7.96
CA GLY A 142 -1.74 -7.85 -8.02
C GLY A 142 -2.25 -7.64 -9.45
N VAL A 143 -3.47 -8.13 -9.73
CA VAL A 143 -4.08 -8.05 -11.07
C VAL A 143 -4.16 -6.61 -11.55
N THR A 144 -4.57 -5.68 -10.69
CA THR A 144 -4.66 -4.24 -11.03
C THR A 144 -3.31 -3.68 -11.46
N ASN A 145 -2.24 -3.96 -10.70
CA ASN A 145 -0.90 -3.48 -11.01
C ASN A 145 -0.38 -4.07 -12.34
N LYS A 146 -0.63 -5.36 -12.59
CA LYS A 146 -0.29 -5.99 -13.89
C LYS A 146 -0.98 -5.32 -15.08
N LEU A 147 -2.26 -4.99 -14.95
CA LEU A 147 -3.01 -4.32 -16.03
C LEU A 147 -2.54 -2.88 -16.30
N LEU A 148 -2.03 -2.20 -15.28
CA LEU A 148 -1.55 -0.82 -15.38
C LEU A 148 -0.08 -0.70 -15.77
N ALA A 149 0.70 -1.75 -15.62
CA ALA A 149 2.16 -1.78 -15.75
C ALA A 149 2.67 -1.21 -17.10
N GLN A 150 2.02 -1.58 -18.21
CA GLN A 150 2.44 -1.14 -19.54
C GLN A 150 2.39 0.39 -19.73
N LYS A 151 1.45 1.07 -19.05
CA LYS A 151 1.27 2.52 -19.13
C LYS A 151 1.94 3.29 -18.01
N ALA A 152 2.38 2.62 -16.96
CA ALA A 152 3.11 3.24 -15.86
C ALA A 152 4.49 3.73 -16.31
N CYS A 153 4.92 4.86 -15.79
CA CYS A 153 6.27 5.40 -16.02
C CYS A 153 7.32 4.59 -15.27
N LYS A 154 7.04 4.27 -14.00
CA LYS A 154 7.92 3.47 -13.15
C LYS A 154 7.09 2.55 -12.25
N ILE A 155 7.72 1.44 -11.83
CA ILE A 155 7.12 0.42 -10.99
C ILE A 155 8.09 0.10 -9.86
N CYS A 156 7.78 0.60 -8.68
CA CYS A 156 8.54 0.31 -7.46
C CYS A 156 8.11 -1.04 -6.91
N VAL A 157 9.06 -1.92 -6.66
CA VAL A 157 8.78 -3.28 -6.18
C VAL A 157 9.51 -3.58 -4.89
N ALA A 158 8.91 -4.46 -4.08
CA ALA A 158 9.46 -4.88 -2.79
C ALA A 158 10.37 -6.10 -2.88
N TYR A 159 10.26 -6.89 -3.95
CA TYR A 159 10.95 -8.17 -4.11
C TYR A 159 11.61 -8.28 -5.47
N GLU A 160 12.66 -9.08 -5.54
CA GLU A 160 13.30 -9.50 -6.80
C GLU A 160 12.42 -10.45 -7.62
N GLY A 161 12.77 -10.64 -8.89
CA GLY A 161 12.06 -11.55 -9.79
C GLY A 161 10.69 -11.03 -10.25
N MET A 162 10.47 -9.71 -10.19
CA MET A 162 9.20 -9.09 -10.59
C MET A 162 9.10 -8.82 -12.10
N GLU A 163 10.16 -8.99 -12.86
CA GLU A 163 10.23 -8.92 -14.33
C GLU A 163 9.33 -9.96 -15.03
N LYS A 164 8.97 -11.03 -14.34
CA LYS A 164 7.94 -11.99 -14.79
C LYS A 164 6.53 -11.41 -14.84
N PHE A 165 6.30 -10.27 -14.21
CA PHE A 165 4.99 -9.60 -14.15
C PHE A 165 4.99 -8.22 -14.79
N PHE A 166 6.15 -7.55 -14.83
CA PHE A 166 6.28 -6.15 -15.21
C PHE A 166 7.42 -5.95 -16.21
N PRO A 167 7.33 -4.92 -17.07
CA PRO A 167 8.45 -4.55 -17.96
C PRO A 167 9.70 -4.23 -17.14
N ALA A 168 10.81 -4.95 -17.41
CA ALA A 168 12.03 -4.87 -16.62
C ALA A 168 12.63 -3.45 -16.56
N GLU A 169 12.54 -2.69 -17.65
CA GLU A 169 13.05 -1.32 -17.77
C GLU A 169 12.30 -0.28 -16.93
N LYS A 170 11.14 -0.66 -16.43
CA LYS A 170 10.31 0.19 -15.55
C LYS A 170 10.45 -0.13 -14.07
N ILE A 171 11.04 -1.28 -13.75
CA ILE A 171 11.18 -1.76 -12.38
C ILE A 171 12.25 -0.96 -11.64
N ILE A 172 11.92 -0.58 -10.41
CA ILE A 172 12.86 -0.04 -9.43
C ILE A 172 12.68 -0.83 -8.14
N MET A 173 13.75 -1.46 -7.66
CA MET A 173 13.76 -2.13 -6.36
C MET A 173 13.85 -1.08 -5.25
N THR A 174 12.76 -0.91 -4.52
CA THR A 174 12.66 0.08 -3.43
C THR A 174 12.42 -0.55 -2.06
N GLY A 175 12.07 -1.82 -2.02
CA GLY A 175 11.51 -2.43 -0.82
C GLY A 175 10.07 -1.99 -0.54
N ASN A 176 9.52 -2.43 0.58
CA ASN A 176 8.20 -1.99 1.06
C ASN A 176 8.32 -0.66 1.80
N PRO A 177 7.42 0.31 1.52
CA PRO A 177 7.31 1.50 2.32
C PRO A 177 6.88 1.16 3.76
N VAL A 178 7.72 1.50 4.72
CA VAL A 178 7.51 1.24 6.15
C VAL A 178 7.16 2.55 6.85
N ARG A 179 6.30 2.47 7.87
CA ARG A 179 5.95 3.63 8.69
C ARG A 179 7.18 4.13 9.45
N GLN A 180 7.51 5.42 9.34
CA GLN A 180 8.68 6.02 9.97
C GLN A 180 8.68 5.88 11.50
N ASN A 181 7.51 5.92 12.13
CA ASN A 181 7.38 5.71 13.58
C ASN A 181 7.80 4.31 14.05
N LEU A 182 7.98 3.35 13.14
CA LEU A 182 8.54 2.02 13.48
C LEU A 182 10.07 2.01 13.42
N LEU A 183 10.68 2.98 12.75
CA LEU A 183 12.13 3.04 12.54
C LEU A 183 12.86 3.91 13.56
N GLY A 184 12.16 4.81 14.25
CA GLY A 184 12.74 5.84 15.13
C GLY A 184 12.78 5.52 16.62
N HIS A 185 12.15 4.45 17.07
CA HIS A 185 12.06 4.10 18.49
C HIS A 185 12.92 2.87 18.79
N SER A 186 14.14 3.08 19.27
CA SER A 186 14.88 2.01 19.94
C SER A 186 14.28 1.83 21.36
N ILE A 187 13.18 1.09 21.47
CA ILE A 187 12.71 0.63 22.77
C ILE A 187 13.76 -0.36 23.27
N LEU A 188 14.30 -0.12 24.45
CA LEU A 188 15.26 -1.03 25.05
C LEU A 188 14.58 -2.39 25.27
N HIS A 189 15.32 -3.46 25.02
CA HIS A 189 14.82 -4.83 25.20
C HIS A 189 14.23 -5.03 26.63
N ALA A 190 14.91 -4.48 27.65
CA ALA A 190 14.45 -4.55 29.04
C ALA A 190 13.07 -3.91 29.26
N ASP A 191 12.80 -2.77 28.60
CA ASP A 191 11.51 -2.09 28.71
C ASP A 191 10.40 -2.87 28.01
N ALA A 192 10.68 -3.49 26.87
CA ALA A 192 9.75 -4.34 26.15
C ALA A 192 9.41 -5.59 26.97
N VAL A 193 10.42 -6.26 27.54
CA VAL A 193 10.25 -7.44 28.41
C VAL A 193 9.37 -7.08 29.60
N LYS A 194 9.62 -5.95 30.26
CA LYS A 194 8.82 -5.46 31.39
C LYS A 194 7.40 -5.12 30.98
N TYR A 195 7.22 -4.41 29.84
CA TYR A 195 5.90 -4.00 29.33
C TYR A 195 4.99 -5.19 29.04
N PHE A 196 5.55 -6.25 28.44
CA PHE A 196 4.80 -7.47 28.10
C PHE A 196 4.76 -8.51 29.24
N GLY A 197 5.37 -8.24 30.38
CA GLY A 197 5.42 -9.16 31.53
C GLY A 197 6.17 -10.46 31.23
N LEU A 198 7.20 -10.39 30.39
CA LEU A 198 7.99 -11.52 29.94
C LEU A 198 9.15 -11.81 30.92
N ASN A 199 9.64 -13.04 30.93
CA ASN A 199 10.83 -13.41 31.69
C ASN A 199 12.09 -13.07 30.86
N PRO A 200 13.02 -12.24 31.36
CA PRO A 200 14.23 -11.86 30.64
C PRO A 200 15.20 -13.02 30.38
N GLU A 201 15.13 -14.10 31.18
CA GLU A 201 15.98 -15.26 31.06
C GLU A 201 15.48 -16.29 30.02
N LYS A 202 14.26 -16.08 29.50
CA LYS A 202 13.66 -16.98 28.52
C LYS A 202 13.79 -16.42 27.10
N LYS A 203 13.88 -17.32 26.13
CA LYS A 203 13.77 -16.98 24.71
C LYS A 203 12.31 -16.68 24.38
N THR A 204 12.05 -15.54 23.79
CA THR A 204 10.70 -15.14 23.39
C THR A 204 10.44 -15.44 21.94
N ILE A 205 9.38 -16.18 21.64
CA ILE A 205 8.86 -16.42 20.29
C ILE A 205 7.63 -15.55 20.10
N LEU A 206 7.74 -14.54 19.22
CA LEU A 206 6.62 -13.70 18.85
C LEU A 206 5.95 -14.24 17.56
N ILE A 207 4.68 -14.60 17.66
CA ILE A 207 3.90 -15.08 16.53
C ILE A 207 2.89 -14.01 16.13
N LEU A 208 3.01 -13.52 14.90
CA LEU A 208 2.15 -12.47 14.36
C LEU A 208 1.32 -13.00 13.18
N GLY A 209 0.02 -12.73 13.23
CA GLY A 209 -0.90 -12.96 12.13
C GLY A 209 -1.18 -11.68 11.34
N GLY A 210 -1.47 -11.81 10.05
CA GLY A 210 -1.93 -10.69 9.23
C GLY A 210 -3.37 -10.27 9.52
N SER A 211 -3.82 -9.18 8.92
CA SER A 211 -5.11 -8.51 9.17
C SER A 211 -6.36 -9.39 8.90
N LEU A 212 -6.23 -10.48 8.17
CA LEU A 212 -7.31 -11.44 7.88
C LEU A 212 -7.30 -12.67 8.82
N GLY A 213 -6.50 -12.64 9.89
CA GLY A 213 -6.57 -13.59 10.99
C GLY A 213 -5.68 -14.81 10.90
N ALA A 214 -4.83 -14.97 9.88
CA ALA A 214 -3.77 -16.00 9.77
C ALA A 214 -4.17 -17.42 10.26
N ARG A 215 -5.33 -17.92 9.81
CA ARG A 215 -5.93 -19.21 10.27
C ARG A 215 -4.93 -20.35 10.28
N THR A 216 -4.13 -20.50 9.23
CA THR A 216 -3.13 -21.59 9.13
C THR A 216 -2.07 -21.48 10.22
N ILE A 217 -1.54 -20.27 10.47
CA ILE A 217 -0.57 -20.03 11.55
C ILE A 217 -1.18 -20.40 12.90
N ASN A 218 -2.39 -19.93 13.18
CA ASN A 218 -3.09 -20.22 14.44
C ASN A 218 -3.32 -21.72 14.63
N GLN A 219 -3.78 -22.43 13.59
CA GLN A 219 -4.00 -23.87 13.65
C GLN A 219 -2.70 -24.65 13.84
N THR A 220 -1.63 -24.30 13.13
CA THR A 220 -0.32 -24.94 13.27
C THR A 220 0.24 -24.72 14.67
N LEU A 221 0.15 -23.48 15.19
CA LEU A 221 0.58 -23.19 16.54
C LEU A 221 -0.20 -24.00 17.58
N THR A 222 -1.53 -24.03 17.48
CA THR A 222 -2.38 -24.78 18.41
C THR A 222 -2.03 -26.27 18.38
N ALA A 223 -1.80 -26.84 17.21
CA ALA A 223 -1.39 -28.25 17.06
C ALA A 223 0.02 -28.53 17.58
N GLY A 224 0.91 -27.54 17.57
CA GLY A 224 2.30 -27.66 18.04
C GLY A 224 2.56 -27.20 19.46
N LEU A 225 1.54 -26.79 20.24
CA LEU A 225 1.73 -26.27 21.59
C LEU A 225 2.42 -27.24 22.53
N ASP A 226 2.19 -28.54 22.40
CA ASP A 226 2.83 -29.54 23.26
C ASP A 226 4.34 -29.59 23.04
N VAL A 227 4.81 -29.37 21.80
CA VAL A 227 6.24 -29.26 21.50
C VAL A 227 6.84 -28.04 22.21
N ILE A 228 6.15 -26.89 22.18
CA ILE A 228 6.62 -25.67 22.85
C ILE A 228 6.69 -25.87 24.37
N ARG A 229 5.69 -26.55 24.94
CA ARG A 229 5.63 -26.85 26.37
C ARG A 229 6.79 -27.70 26.90
N THR A 230 7.42 -28.52 26.05
CA THR A 230 8.62 -29.30 26.42
C THR A 230 9.88 -28.45 26.54
N HIS A 231 9.83 -27.17 26.15
CA HIS A 231 10.96 -26.23 26.19
C HIS A 231 10.73 -25.16 27.26
N PRO A 232 11.11 -25.39 28.53
CA PRO A 232 10.86 -24.45 29.64
C PRO A 232 11.64 -23.14 29.52
N ASP A 233 12.68 -23.10 28.66
CA ASP A 233 13.48 -21.92 28.34
C ASP A 233 12.84 -21.00 27.29
N VAL A 234 11.65 -21.35 26.79
CA VAL A 234 10.90 -20.57 25.78
C VAL A 234 9.60 -20.04 26.36
N GLN A 235 9.20 -18.88 25.87
CA GLN A 235 7.91 -18.26 26.17
C GLN A 235 7.29 -17.63 24.93
#